data_8a0279507c808f842ac781b7800995ad
#
_entry.id   8a0279507c808f842ac781b7800995ad
#
_cell.length_a   1.000
_cell.length_b   1.000
_cell.length_c   1.000
_cell.angle_alpha   90.00
_cell.angle_beta   90.00
_cell.angle_gamma   90.00
#
_symmetry.space_group_name_H-M   'P 1'
#
loop_
_entity.id
_entity.type
_entity.pdbx_description
1 polymer ?
#
loop_
_entity_poly.entity_id
_entity_poly.type
_entity_poly.pdbx_seq_one_letter_code
_entity_poly.pdbx_strand_id
1 'polypeptide(L)'
;SSSWVISKGFRQNKRLKTLSDEYAANGMGSCFLGIDGRVVALFTFRNDDIRQGASDLIRSLRENKMEIQILSGDQQSAVEKFADSIGVPPSKCRGDVTPEGKAQIVRDLTAARSTIMAGDGFNDSGALAAATVGIAMGSGEQINLEAADVLIPGQDPNTIAKLIQISKRTRLRVSVNIAISMCVTAILVLTTIFEVNSSIAIGIALHEASVFFVILNGMLVKDSGESPLE
;
A
#
# COMPACT_ATOMS: atom_id res chain seq x y z
N SER A 1 19.19 -14.07 7.22
CA SER A 1 20.21 -13.33 6.45
C SER A 1 21.61 -13.67 6.95
N SER A 2 22.65 -13.46 6.15
CA SER A 2 24.05 -13.72 6.56
C SER A 2 24.46 -12.82 7.74
N SER A 3 23.99 -11.59 7.79
CA SER A 3 24.21 -10.64 8.89
C SER A 3 23.65 -11.13 10.22
N TRP A 4 22.48 -11.73 10.23
CA TRP A 4 21.88 -12.30 11.44
C TRP A 4 22.71 -13.50 11.98
N VAL A 5 23.16 -14.38 11.09
CA VAL A 5 24.00 -15.55 11.48
C VAL A 5 25.30 -15.08 12.13
N ILE A 6 25.93 -14.04 11.59
CA ILE A 6 27.15 -13.45 12.16
C ILE A 6 26.85 -12.78 13.50
N SER A 7 25.75 -12.02 13.62
CA SER A 7 25.37 -11.35 14.89
C SER A 7 25.10 -12.33 16.03
N LYS A 8 24.75 -13.59 15.73
CA LYS A 8 24.56 -14.68 16.68
C LYS A 8 25.85 -15.48 16.96
N GLY A 9 27.01 -15.02 16.47
CA GLY A 9 28.32 -15.63 16.76
C GLY A 9 28.63 -16.90 15.99
N PHE A 10 27.85 -17.25 14.96
CA PHE A 10 28.16 -18.41 14.12
C PHE A 10 29.38 -18.14 13.23
N ARG A 11 30.31 -19.12 13.18
CA ARG A 11 31.43 -19.06 12.25
C ARG A 11 30.95 -19.24 10.81
N GLN A 12 31.18 -18.20 10.01
CA GLN A 12 30.78 -18.18 8.62
C GLN A 12 31.68 -19.09 7.76
N ASN A 13 31.07 -19.88 6.88
CA ASN A 13 31.78 -20.63 5.87
C ASN A 13 31.94 -19.74 4.62
N LYS A 14 33.19 -19.35 4.30
CA LYS A 14 33.48 -18.46 3.14
C LYS A 14 32.89 -18.99 1.83
N ARG A 15 33.01 -20.32 1.59
CA ARG A 15 32.47 -20.94 0.37
C ARG A 15 30.95 -20.82 0.28
N LEU A 16 30.24 -21.06 1.37
CA LEU A 16 28.79 -20.94 1.41
C LEU A 16 28.35 -19.48 1.27
N LYS A 17 29.14 -18.54 1.77
CA LYS A 17 28.88 -17.11 1.55
C LYS A 17 29.01 -16.73 0.08
N THR A 18 30.14 -17.09 -0.56
CA THR A 18 30.36 -16.82 -1.99
C THR A 18 29.22 -17.40 -2.85
N LEU A 19 28.82 -18.65 -2.58
CA LEU A 19 27.69 -19.27 -3.27
C LEU A 19 26.38 -18.50 -3.02
N SER A 20 26.11 -18.06 -1.79
CA SER A 20 24.93 -17.24 -1.49
C SER A 20 24.91 -15.93 -2.28
N ASP A 21 26.05 -15.25 -2.38
CA ASP A 21 26.20 -14.01 -3.11
C ASP A 21 26.02 -14.23 -4.63
N GLU A 22 26.54 -15.35 -5.16
CA GLU A 22 26.37 -15.76 -6.55
C GLU A 22 24.91 -16.08 -6.89
N TYR A 23 24.21 -16.83 -6.04
CA TYR A 23 22.80 -17.13 -6.21
C TYR A 23 21.92 -15.87 -6.09
N ALA A 24 22.26 -14.99 -5.14
CA ALA A 24 21.55 -13.72 -5.01
C ALA A 24 21.71 -12.82 -6.25
N ALA A 25 22.92 -12.77 -6.84
CA ALA A 25 23.16 -12.08 -8.11
C ALA A 25 22.32 -12.67 -9.26
N ASN A 26 21.89 -13.92 -9.15
CA ASN A 26 20.96 -14.57 -10.07
C ASN A 26 19.48 -14.44 -9.67
N GLY A 27 19.17 -13.61 -8.66
CA GLY A 27 17.79 -13.35 -8.21
C GLY A 27 17.20 -14.48 -7.37
N MET A 28 18.03 -15.35 -6.80
CA MET A 28 17.59 -16.42 -5.91
C MET A 28 17.68 -15.97 -4.45
N GLY A 29 16.67 -16.32 -3.66
CA GLY A 29 16.73 -16.21 -2.22
C GLY A 29 17.62 -17.29 -1.62
N SER A 30 18.18 -17.04 -0.42
CA SER A 30 18.99 -18.02 0.28
C SER A 30 18.82 -17.94 1.80
N CYS A 31 18.89 -19.10 2.46
CA CYS A 31 18.99 -19.18 3.91
C CYS A 31 20.11 -20.12 4.35
N PHE A 32 20.70 -19.83 5.51
CA PHE A 32 21.78 -20.61 6.08
C PHE A 32 21.27 -21.49 7.21
N LEU A 33 21.77 -22.71 7.30
CA LEU A 33 21.61 -23.58 8.45
C LEU A 33 22.89 -23.53 9.30
N GLY A 34 22.72 -23.14 10.56
CA GLY A 34 23.79 -23.18 11.55
C GLY A 34 23.57 -24.29 12.57
N ILE A 35 24.60 -25.08 12.85
CA ILE A 35 24.64 -26.12 13.89
C ILE A 35 25.91 -25.91 14.69
N ASP A 36 25.85 -26.00 16.02
CA ASP A 36 26.98 -25.91 16.95
C ASP A 36 27.92 -24.71 16.65
N GLY A 37 27.36 -23.55 16.41
CA GLY A 37 28.11 -22.33 16.15
C GLY A 37 28.81 -22.26 14.79
N ARG A 38 28.49 -23.14 13.86
CA ARG A 38 29.03 -23.17 12.49
C ARG A 38 27.91 -23.16 11.45
N VAL A 39 28.14 -22.46 10.35
CA VAL A 39 27.27 -22.55 9.18
C VAL A 39 27.61 -23.82 8.40
N VAL A 40 26.68 -24.77 8.32
CA VAL A 40 26.87 -26.09 7.73
C VAL A 40 26.21 -26.28 6.38
N ALA A 41 25.15 -25.54 6.10
CA ALA A 41 24.44 -25.64 4.81
C ALA A 41 23.89 -24.30 4.35
N LEU A 42 23.71 -24.19 3.04
CA LEU A 42 23.01 -23.13 2.34
C LEU A 42 21.84 -23.76 1.60
N PHE A 43 20.64 -23.24 1.83
CA PHE A 43 19.46 -23.54 1.04
C PHE A 43 19.20 -22.36 0.12
N THR A 44 19.00 -22.65 -1.15
CA THR A 44 18.63 -21.64 -2.14
C THR A 44 17.23 -21.94 -2.67
N PHE A 45 16.47 -20.91 -2.89
CA PHE A 45 15.14 -21.02 -3.46
C PHE A 45 14.98 -19.96 -4.56
N ARG A 46 14.28 -20.35 -5.60
CA ARG A 46 13.90 -19.42 -6.65
C ARG A 46 12.80 -18.55 -6.10
N ASN A 47 12.97 -17.24 -6.21
CA ASN A 47 11.84 -16.37 -5.93
C ASN A 47 10.72 -16.72 -6.92
N ASP A 48 9.49 -16.76 -6.41
CA ASP A 48 8.32 -17.01 -7.23
C ASP A 48 8.26 -16.03 -8.41
N ASP A 49 7.59 -16.44 -9.47
CA ASP A 49 7.31 -15.56 -10.59
C ASP A 49 6.62 -14.28 -10.10
N ILE A 50 6.85 -13.19 -10.81
CA ILE A 50 6.20 -11.91 -10.50
C ILE A 50 4.70 -12.14 -10.42
N ARG A 51 4.08 -11.78 -9.30
CA ARG A 51 2.63 -11.94 -9.12
C ARG A 51 1.88 -11.25 -10.24
N GLN A 52 0.88 -11.94 -10.77
CA GLN A 52 -0.02 -11.36 -11.76
C GLN A 52 -0.60 -10.04 -11.21
N GLY A 53 -0.62 -8.99 -12.05
CA GLY A 53 -1.08 -7.66 -11.66
C GLY A 53 0.00 -6.73 -11.06
N ALA A 54 1.20 -7.23 -10.70
CA ALA A 54 2.25 -6.39 -10.13
C ALA A 54 2.72 -5.29 -11.11
N SER A 55 2.96 -5.64 -12.37
CA SER A 55 3.36 -4.67 -13.40
C SER A 55 2.26 -3.64 -13.67
N ASP A 56 1.00 -4.03 -13.62
CA ASP A 56 -0.15 -3.14 -13.79
C ASP A 56 -0.27 -2.18 -12.61
N LEU A 57 -0.05 -2.67 -11.39
CA LEU A 57 0.04 -1.82 -10.20
C LEU A 57 1.12 -0.76 -10.36
N ILE A 58 2.36 -1.16 -10.67
CA ILE A 58 3.49 -0.23 -10.83
C ILE A 58 3.20 0.83 -11.89
N ARG A 59 2.62 0.43 -13.04
CA ARG A 59 2.19 1.36 -14.08
C ARG A 59 1.15 2.35 -13.55
N SER A 60 0.10 1.87 -12.90
CA SER A 60 -0.97 2.70 -12.34
C SER A 60 -0.45 3.68 -11.28
N LEU A 61 0.46 3.26 -10.40
CA LEU A 61 1.07 4.14 -9.41
C LEU A 61 1.87 5.27 -10.05
N ARG A 62 2.62 4.98 -11.13
CA ARG A 62 3.38 5.99 -11.89
C ARG A 62 2.47 6.99 -12.60
N GLU A 63 1.42 6.52 -13.26
CA GLU A 63 0.42 7.38 -13.89
C GLU A 63 -0.21 8.34 -12.87
N ASN A 64 -0.38 7.87 -11.64
CA ASN A 64 -0.85 8.67 -10.52
C ASN A 64 0.25 9.54 -9.85
N LYS A 65 1.46 9.61 -10.44
CA LYS A 65 2.62 10.37 -9.94
C LYS A 65 3.04 9.99 -8.53
N MET A 66 2.80 8.74 -8.13
CA MET A 66 3.22 8.22 -6.84
C MET A 66 4.67 7.73 -6.93
N GLU A 67 5.47 8.06 -5.92
CA GLU A 67 6.82 7.53 -5.79
C GLU A 67 6.75 6.12 -5.20
N ILE A 68 7.51 5.19 -5.78
CA ILE A 68 7.50 3.78 -5.40
C ILE A 68 8.84 3.45 -4.77
N GLN A 69 8.80 2.78 -3.62
CA GLN A 69 9.97 2.22 -2.94
C GLN A 69 9.72 0.77 -2.57
N ILE A 70 10.76 -0.06 -2.63
CA ILE A 70 10.72 -1.47 -2.22
C ILE A 70 11.62 -1.64 -1.00
N LEU A 71 11.07 -2.23 0.07
CA LEU A 71 11.77 -2.56 1.30
C LEU A 71 11.65 -4.07 1.53
N SER A 72 12.77 -4.78 1.55
CA SER A 72 12.79 -6.23 1.75
C SER A 72 13.85 -6.65 2.78
N GLY A 73 13.60 -7.76 3.47
CA GLY A 73 14.62 -8.45 4.27
C GLY A 73 15.57 -9.32 3.46
N ASP A 74 15.32 -9.48 2.16
CA ASP A 74 16.19 -10.24 1.26
C ASP A 74 17.47 -9.47 0.94
N GLN A 75 18.47 -10.20 0.41
CA GLN A 75 19.74 -9.59 0.02
C GLN A 75 19.55 -8.47 -0.99
N GLN A 76 20.29 -7.38 -0.83
CA GLN A 76 20.19 -6.18 -1.68
C GLN A 76 20.23 -6.50 -3.17
N SER A 77 21.16 -7.37 -3.63
CA SER A 77 21.29 -7.75 -5.04
C SER A 77 20.06 -8.50 -5.60
N ALA A 78 19.40 -9.31 -4.77
CA ALA A 78 18.17 -10.00 -5.16
C ALA A 78 17.00 -9.02 -5.30
N VAL A 79 16.89 -8.08 -4.35
CA VAL A 79 15.85 -7.03 -4.37
C VAL A 79 16.02 -6.11 -5.57
N GLU A 80 17.25 -5.70 -5.89
CA GLU A 80 17.53 -4.87 -7.08
C GLU A 80 17.14 -5.57 -8.38
N LYS A 81 17.49 -6.84 -8.51
CA LYS A 81 17.13 -7.64 -9.69
C LYS A 81 15.63 -7.80 -9.84
N PHE A 82 14.93 -8.09 -8.74
CA PHE A 82 13.46 -8.13 -8.73
C PHE A 82 12.87 -6.78 -9.13
N ALA A 83 13.34 -5.71 -8.54
CA ALA A 83 12.88 -4.35 -8.81
C ALA A 83 13.03 -3.95 -10.28
N ASP A 84 14.19 -4.28 -10.87
CA ASP A 84 14.46 -4.04 -12.28
C ASP A 84 13.46 -4.77 -13.18
N SER A 85 13.12 -6.03 -12.85
CA SER A 85 12.17 -6.84 -13.60
C SER A 85 10.74 -6.28 -13.64
N ILE A 86 10.36 -5.47 -12.64
CA ILE A 86 9.08 -4.74 -12.58
C ILE A 86 9.24 -3.24 -12.90
N GLY A 87 10.44 -2.85 -13.31
CA GLY A 87 10.79 -1.51 -13.75
C GLY A 87 11.00 -0.50 -12.61
N VAL A 88 11.17 -0.88 -11.35
CA VAL A 88 11.50 0.04 -10.26
C VAL A 88 13.02 0.26 -10.21
N PRO A 89 13.51 1.53 -10.21
CA PRO A 89 14.95 1.80 -10.20
C PRO A 89 15.64 1.23 -8.94
N PRO A 90 16.86 0.69 -9.06
CA PRO A 90 17.62 0.17 -7.91
C PRO A 90 17.81 1.19 -6.77
N SER A 91 17.91 2.48 -7.09
CA SER A 91 18.02 3.56 -6.09
C SER A 91 16.78 3.72 -5.20
N LYS A 92 15.66 3.10 -5.57
CA LYS A 92 14.40 3.07 -4.82
C LYS A 92 14.18 1.75 -4.10
N CYS A 93 15.19 0.91 -4.01
CA CYS A 93 15.12 -0.41 -3.42
C CYS A 93 16.11 -0.54 -2.26
N ARG A 94 15.67 -1.15 -1.17
CA ARG A 94 16.50 -1.45 -0.01
C ARG A 94 16.29 -2.91 0.39
N GLY A 95 17.35 -3.67 0.30
CA GLY A 95 17.45 -5.05 0.80
C GLY A 95 18.08 -5.10 2.19
N ASP A 96 18.19 -6.30 2.74
CA ASP A 96 18.75 -6.58 4.08
C ASP A 96 18.12 -5.73 5.21
N VAL A 97 16.87 -5.29 5.06
CA VAL A 97 16.17 -4.44 6.02
C VAL A 97 15.46 -5.30 7.06
N THR A 98 15.74 -5.04 8.34
CA THR A 98 15.02 -5.71 9.46
C THR A 98 13.60 -5.16 9.58
N PRO A 99 12.66 -5.86 10.27
CA PRO A 99 11.32 -5.33 10.55
C PRO A 99 11.33 -3.96 11.22
N GLU A 100 12.20 -3.75 12.21
CA GLU A 100 12.37 -2.47 12.88
C GLU A 100 12.94 -1.40 11.95
N GLY A 101 13.87 -1.79 11.07
CA GLY A 101 14.44 -0.92 10.04
C GLY A 101 13.38 -0.46 9.04
N LYS A 102 12.49 -1.36 8.60
CA LYS A 102 11.35 -1.00 7.74
C LYS A 102 10.44 0.02 8.42
N ALA A 103 10.07 -0.23 9.67
CA ALA A 103 9.24 0.68 10.46
C ALA A 103 9.88 2.07 10.61
N GLN A 104 11.20 2.13 10.83
CA GLN A 104 11.91 3.41 10.94
C GLN A 104 11.92 4.17 9.61
N ILE A 105 12.24 3.48 8.50
CA ILE A 105 12.22 4.11 7.16
C ILE A 105 10.84 4.65 6.83
N VAL A 106 9.78 3.90 7.13
CA VAL A 106 8.41 4.34 6.85
C VAL A 106 8.04 5.54 7.74
N ARG A 107 8.43 5.57 9.03
CA ARG A 107 8.24 6.75 9.89
C ARG A 107 8.90 8.00 9.31
N ASP A 108 10.14 7.88 8.87
CA ASP A 108 10.90 9.00 8.29
C ASP A 108 10.23 9.52 7.01
N LEU A 109 9.76 8.62 6.16
CA LEU A 109 9.00 8.98 4.96
C LEU A 109 7.66 9.64 5.30
N THR A 110 6.95 9.12 6.29
CA THR A 110 5.63 9.62 6.71
C THR A 110 5.75 11.01 7.35
N ALA A 111 6.83 11.29 8.04
CA ALA A 111 7.11 12.64 8.58
C ALA A 111 7.32 13.68 7.46
N ALA A 112 7.81 13.28 6.31
CA ALA A 112 8.06 14.18 5.19
C ALA A 112 6.86 14.32 4.23
N ARG A 113 6.05 13.25 4.08
CA ARG A 113 4.93 13.19 3.12
C ARG A 113 3.97 12.05 3.46
N SER A 114 2.73 12.14 2.96
CA SER A 114 1.77 11.04 3.08
C SER A 114 2.33 9.78 2.40
N THR A 115 2.33 8.66 3.13
CA THR A 115 2.94 7.39 2.72
C THR A 115 1.92 6.27 2.83
N ILE A 116 1.87 5.41 1.81
CA ILE A 116 1.14 4.15 1.85
C ILE A 116 2.18 3.04 2.01
N MET A 117 2.00 2.18 3.00
CA MET A 117 2.76 0.94 3.16
C MET A 117 1.86 -0.25 2.82
N ALA A 118 2.31 -1.12 1.93
CA ALA A 118 1.63 -2.38 1.65
C ALA A 118 2.56 -3.55 1.98
N GLY A 119 2.04 -4.55 2.68
CA GLY A 119 2.80 -5.72 3.11
C GLY A 119 1.90 -6.90 3.48
N ASP A 120 2.51 -8.02 3.88
CA ASP A 120 1.79 -9.23 4.28
C ASP A 120 1.22 -9.18 5.71
N GLY A 121 1.56 -8.15 6.47
CA GLY A 121 1.07 -7.91 7.83
C GLY A 121 1.82 -8.65 8.93
N PHE A 122 2.55 -9.73 8.67
CA PHE A 122 3.22 -10.50 9.72
C PHE A 122 4.55 -9.85 10.16
N ASN A 123 5.47 -9.66 9.22
CA ASN A 123 6.77 -9.03 9.49
C ASN A 123 6.76 -7.51 9.31
N ASP A 124 5.70 -6.97 8.74
CA ASP A 124 5.57 -5.57 8.35
C ASP A 124 4.64 -4.77 9.27
N SER A 125 4.12 -5.38 10.37
CA SER A 125 3.15 -4.74 11.27
C SER A 125 3.61 -3.37 11.78
N GLY A 126 4.87 -3.26 12.22
CA GLY A 126 5.44 -1.98 12.66
C GLY A 126 5.58 -0.94 11.54
N ALA A 127 5.82 -1.38 10.30
CA ALA A 127 5.89 -0.50 9.13
C ALA A 127 4.50 -0.08 8.64
N LEU A 128 3.52 -0.99 8.68
CA LEU A 128 2.12 -0.69 8.37
C LEU A 128 1.56 0.37 9.31
N ALA A 129 1.74 0.18 10.62
CA ALA A 129 1.30 1.13 11.64
C ALA A 129 2.03 2.49 11.58
N ALA A 130 3.23 2.54 11.00
CA ALA A 130 4.01 3.77 10.86
C ALA A 130 3.64 4.61 9.62
N ALA A 131 2.90 4.05 8.67
CA ALA A 131 2.47 4.71 7.45
C ALA A 131 1.28 5.66 7.70
N THR A 132 1.01 6.56 6.74
CA THR A 132 -0.25 7.33 6.73
C THR A 132 -1.44 6.41 6.46
N VAL A 133 -1.23 5.38 5.62
CA VAL A 133 -2.18 4.30 5.36
C VAL A 133 -1.41 2.99 5.25
N GLY A 134 -1.70 2.07 6.14
CA GLY A 134 -1.19 0.69 6.13
C GLY A 134 -2.16 -0.25 5.41
N ILE A 135 -1.68 -0.98 4.41
CA ILE A 135 -2.46 -1.95 3.64
C ILE A 135 -1.87 -3.35 3.87
N ALA A 136 -2.62 -4.21 4.54
CA ALA A 136 -2.26 -5.62 4.68
C ALA A 136 -2.92 -6.45 3.56
N MET A 137 -2.13 -7.32 2.92
CA MET A 137 -2.57 -8.21 1.85
C MET A 137 -2.27 -9.66 2.23
N GLY A 138 -3.21 -10.57 2.01
CA GLY A 138 -2.96 -11.99 2.26
C GLY A 138 -4.21 -12.83 2.44
N SER A 139 -4.03 -14.11 2.72
CA SER A 139 -5.11 -15.04 3.05
C SER A 139 -5.30 -15.10 4.56
N GLY A 140 -6.42 -14.56 5.01
CA GLY A 140 -7.14 -14.67 6.29
C GLY A 140 -6.40 -14.85 7.62
N GLU A 141 -5.63 -15.90 7.81
CA GLU A 141 -5.00 -16.22 9.11
C GLU A 141 -3.67 -15.50 9.39
N GLN A 142 -3.06 -14.91 8.38
CA GLN A 142 -1.73 -14.27 8.47
C GLN A 142 -1.79 -12.74 8.55
N ILE A 143 -2.98 -12.16 8.49
CA ILE A 143 -3.13 -10.70 8.49
C ILE A 143 -3.20 -10.20 9.92
N ASN A 144 -2.24 -9.37 10.33
CA ASN A 144 -2.33 -8.66 11.60
C ASN A 144 -3.33 -7.50 11.46
N LEU A 145 -4.58 -7.77 11.86
CA LEU A 145 -5.72 -6.87 11.77
C LEU A 145 -5.52 -5.55 12.54
N GLU A 146 -4.65 -5.57 13.57
CA GLU A 146 -4.47 -4.40 14.45
C GLU A 146 -3.48 -3.36 13.90
N ALA A 147 -2.67 -3.75 12.92
CA ALA A 147 -1.60 -2.89 12.41
C ALA A 147 -1.92 -2.21 11.07
N ALA A 148 -3.00 -2.59 10.39
CA ALA A 148 -3.34 -2.09 9.07
C ALA A 148 -4.68 -1.35 9.06
N ASP A 149 -4.74 -0.23 8.33
CA ASP A 149 -5.97 0.53 8.12
C ASP A 149 -6.88 -0.13 7.06
N VAL A 150 -6.28 -0.89 6.15
CA VAL A 150 -6.96 -1.55 5.04
C VAL A 150 -6.52 -3.00 4.93
N LEU A 151 -7.48 -3.89 4.78
CA LEU A 151 -7.26 -5.31 4.54
C LEU A 151 -7.70 -5.67 3.14
N ILE A 152 -6.80 -6.25 2.37
CA ILE A 152 -7.10 -6.78 1.04
C ILE A 152 -7.00 -8.31 1.11
N PRO A 153 -8.13 -9.01 1.10
CA PRO A 153 -8.14 -10.47 0.99
C PRO A 153 -7.61 -10.87 -0.39
N GLY A 154 -6.72 -11.87 -0.42
CA GLY A 154 -6.09 -12.34 -1.66
C GLY A 154 -4.71 -11.77 -1.91
N GLN A 155 -4.15 -12.12 -3.07
CA GLN A 155 -2.75 -11.86 -3.40
C GLN A 155 -2.55 -11.03 -4.67
N ASP A 156 -3.62 -10.50 -5.28
CA ASP A 156 -3.52 -9.65 -6.48
C ASP A 156 -3.11 -8.23 -6.10
N PRO A 157 -1.87 -7.79 -6.41
CA PRO A 157 -1.41 -6.45 -6.08
C PRO A 157 -2.20 -5.35 -6.78
N ASN A 158 -2.83 -5.64 -7.93
CA ASN A 158 -3.60 -4.67 -8.69
C ASN A 158 -4.85 -4.16 -7.93
N THR A 159 -5.28 -4.90 -6.90
CA THR A 159 -6.34 -4.45 -5.99
C THR A 159 -5.99 -3.14 -5.27
N ILE A 160 -4.69 -2.89 -5.00
CA ILE A 160 -4.22 -1.60 -4.45
C ILE A 160 -4.52 -0.45 -5.43
N ALA A 161 -4.27 -0.66 -6.74
CA ALA A 161 -4.59 0.36 -7.74
C ALA A 161 -6.08 0.65 -7.82
N LYS A 162 -6.93 -0.39 -7.75
CA LYS A 162 -8.40 -0.25 -7.70
C LYS A 162 -8.83 0.52 -6.45
N LEU A 163 -8.27 0.21 -5.28
CA LEU A 163 -8.54 0.93 -4.02
C LEU A 163 -8.22 2.43 -4.14
N ILE A 164 -7.07 2.78 -4.70
CA ILE A 164 -6.66 4.18 -4.91
C ILE A 164 -7.64 4.89 -5.85
N GLN A 165 -8.09 4.23 -6.91
CA GLN A 165 -9.08 4.80 -7.84
C GLN A 165 -10.43 5.05 -7.16
N ILE A 166 -10.93 4.06 -6.40
CA ILE A 166 -12.19 4.18 -5.64
C ILE A 166 -12.08 5.35 -4.64
N SER A 167 -10.98 5.41 -3.88
CA SER A 167 -10.73 6.50 -2.92
C SER A 167 -10.76 7.88 -3.58
N LYS A 168 -10.12 8.05 -4.74
CA LYS A 168 -10.14 9.32 -5.50
C LYS A 168 -11.53 9.69 -5.98
N ARG A 169 -12.28 8.72 -6.50
CA ARG A 169 -13.67 8.94 -6.94
C ARG A 169 -14.57 9.34 -5.77
N THR A 170 -14.47 8.61 -4.65
CA THR A 170 -15.22 8.90 -3.44
C THR A 170 -14.91 10.30 -2.92
N ARG A 171 -13.63 10.67 -2.83
CA ARG A 171 -13.23 12.02 -2.40
C ARG A 171 -13.80 13.10 -3.31
N LEU A 172 -13.77 12.92 -4.63
CA LEU A 172 -14.35 13.88 -5.57
C LEU A 172 -15.87 14.04 -5.33
N ARG A 173 -16.59 12.93 -5.17
CA ARG A 173 -18.04 12.96 -4.91
C ARG A 173 -18.37 13.64 -3.60
N VAL A 174 -17.63 13.35 -2.54
CA VAL A 174 -17.79 14.02 -1.24
C VAL A 174 -17.56 15.53 -1.37
N SER A 175 -16.49 15.94 -2.07
CA SER A 175 -16.21 17.37 -2.30
C SER A 175 -17.31 18.06 -3.09
N VAL A 176 -17.84 17.42 -4.13
CA VAL A 176 -18.97 17.94 -4.92
C VAL A 176 -20.22 18.05 -4.04
N ASN A 177 -20.53 17.06 -3.23
CA ASN A 177 -21.69 17.08 -2.33
C ASN A 177 -21.59 18.22 -1.31
N ILE A 178 -20.42 18.42 -0.71
CA ILE A 178 -20.18 19.54 0.21
C ILE A 178 -20.38 20.89 -0.52
N ALA A 179 -19.81 21.05 -1.71
CA ALA A 179 -19.95 22.27 -2.49
C ALA A 179 -21.42 22.57 -2.83
N ILE A 180 -22.18 21.57 -3.26
CA ILE A 180 -23.62 21.72 -3.55
C ILE A 180 -24.39 22.14 -2.30
N SER A 181 -24.18 21.46 -1.17
CA SER A 181 -24.85 21.80 0.09
C SER A 181 -24.54 23.22 0.56
N MET A 182 -23.26 23.63 0.46
CA MET A 182 -22.86 25.00 0.80
C MET A 182 -23.50 26.05 -0.15
N CYS A 183 -23.51 25.79 -1.45
CA CYS A 183 -24.12 26.68 -2.42
C CYS A 183 -25.62 26.84 -2.16
N VAL A 184 -26.37 25.74 -1.97
CA VAL A 184 -27.81 25.79 -1.67
C VAL A 184 -28.08 26.57 -0.39
N THR A 185 -27.33 26.30 0.67
CA THR A 185 -27.46 27.04 1.95
C THR A 185 -27.18 28.52 1.77
N ALA A 186 -26.10 28.87 1.06
CA ALA A 186 -25.77 30.28 0.78
C ALA A 186 -26.88 30.98 -0.02
N ILE A 187 -27.45 30.33 -1.05
CA ILE A 187 -28.56 30.88 -1.84
C ILE A 187 -29.78 31.10 -0.92
N LEU A 188 -30.15 30.14 -0.09
CA LEU A 188 -31.27 30.27 0.83
C LEU A 188 -31.07 31.40 1.84
N VAL A 189 -29.89 31.56 2.37
CA VAL A 189 -29.55 32.69 3.28
C VAL A 189 -29.69 34.03 2.54
N LEU A 190 -29.11 34.14 1.36
CA LEU A 190 -29.20 35.38 0.55
C LEU A 190 -30.62 35.71 0.18
N THR A 191 -31.42 34.75 -0.27
CA THR A 191 -32.85 35.00 -0.61
C THR A 191 -33.67 35.45 0.60
N THR A 192 -33.31 34.99 1.79
CA THR A 192 -33.92 35.43 3.05
C THR A 192 -33.52 36.85 3.40
N ILE A 193 -32.20 37.18 3.33
CA ILE A 193 -31.69 38.52 3.65
C ILE A 193 -32.28 39.59 2.71
N PHE A 194 -32.36 39.27 1.44
CA PHE A 194 -32.90 40.23 0.42
C PHE A 194 -34.41 40.16 0.24
N GLU A 195 -35.13 39.43 1.09
CA GLU A 195 -36.58 39.27 1.09
C GLU A 195 -37.14 38.82 -0.30
N VAL A 196 -36.31 38.20 -1.13
CA VAL A 196 -36.68 37.75 -2.48
C VAL A 196 -37.75 36.65 -2.42
N ASN A 197 -37.78 35.87 -1.36
CA ASN A 197 -38.77 34.81 -1.16
C ASN A 197 -39.14 34.69 0.33
N SER A 198 -40.38 35.05 0.63
CA SER A 198 -40.92 35.01 1.99
C SER A 198 -41.60 33.66 2.32
N SER A 199 -41.63 32.70 1.40
CA SER A 199 -42.27 31.41 1.62
C SER A 199 -41.29 30.41 2.25
N ILE A 200 -41.44 30.14 3.52
CA ILE A 200 -40.71 29.11 4.28
C ILE A 200 -40.85 27.73 3.64
N ALA A 201 -42.02 27.44 3.07
CA ALA A 201 -42.29 26.13 2.44
C ALA A 201 -41.40 25.91 1.19
N ILE A 202 -41.14 26.94 0.37
CA ILE A 202 -40.24 26.84 -0.77
C ILE A 202 -38.79 26.65 -0.31
N GLY A 203 -38.37 27.34 0.77
CA GLY A 203 -37.03 27.17 1.34
C GLY A 203 -36.79 25.73 1.82
N ILE A 204 -37.77 25.18 2.54
CA ILE A 204 -37.72 23.78 3.00
C ILE A 204 -37.66 22.82 1.81
N ALA A 205 -38.53 22.98 0.82
CA ALA A 205 -38.57 22.12 -0.36
C ALA A 205 -37.27 22.13 -1.15
N LEU A 206 -36.62 23.28 -1.33
CA LEU A 206 -35.29 23.38 -1.97
C LEU A 206 -34.19 22.71 -1.16
N HIS A 207 -34.24 22.86 0.16
CA HIS A 207 -33.29 22.19 1.04
C HIS A 207 -33.41 20.66 0.95
N GLU A 208 -34.63 20.12 1.08
CA GLU A 208 -34.89 18.68 0.96
C GLU A 208 -34.51 18.13 -0.42
N ALA A 209 -34.81 18.87 -1.49
CA ALA A 209 -34.40 18.48 -2.84
C ALA A 209 -32.87 18.40 -2.99
N SER A 210 -32.14 19.29 -2.32
CA SER A 210 -30.64 19.23 -2.32
C SER A 210 -30.12 18.01 -1.62
N VAL A 211 -30.71 17.58 -0.50
CA VAL A 211 -30.35 16.36 0.22
C VAL A 211 -30.58 15.13 -0.65
N PHE A 212 -31.72 15.11 -1.38
CA PHE A 212 -32.01 14.02 -2.31
C PHE A 212 -30.98 13.91 -3.42
N PHE A 213 -30.54 15.05 -3.95
CA PHE A 213 -29.51 15.13 -4.98
C PHE A 213 -28.14 14.62 -4.45
N VAL A 214 -27.77 15.00 -3.23
CA VAL A 214 -26.53 14.54 -2.56
C VAL A 214 -26.54 13.02 -2.40
N ILE A 215 -27.66 12.43 -1.97
CA ILE A 215 -27.81 10.98 -1.84
C ILE A 215 -27.66 10.29 -3.19
N LEU A 216 -28.36 10.76 -4.22
CA LEU A 216 -28.27 10.20 -5.57
C LEU A 216 -26.83 10.29 -6.12
N ASN A 217 -26.17 11.43 -5.94
CA ASN A 217 -24.77 11.58 -6.36
C ASN A 217 -23.81 10.65 -5.60
N GLY A 218 -24.07 10.40 -4.31
CA GLY A 218 -23.33 9.44 -3.51
C GLY A 218 -23.49 8.00 -4.00
N MET A 219 -24.70 7.61 -4.41
CA MET A 219 -24.97 6.27 -4.95
C MET A 219 -24.28 6.00 -6.30
N LEU A 220 -23.84 7.03 -7.02
CA LEU A 220 -23.10 6.91 -8.26
C LEU A 220 -21.61 6.57 -8.06
N VAL A 221 -21.13 6.41 -6.83
CA VAL A 221 -19.86 5.77 -6.54
C VAL A 221 -20.02 4.26 -6.79
N LYS A 222 -20.22 3.89 -8.05
CA LYS A 222 -20.33 2.51 -8.45
C LYS A 222 -18.96 1.99 -8.85
N ASP A 223 -18.63 0.83 -8.37
CA ASP A 223 -17.47 0.09 -8.83
C ASP A 223 -17.67 -0.22 -10.32
N SER A 224 -16.78 0.29 -11.17
CA SER A 224 -16.74 -0.04 -12.60
C SER A 224 -15.83 -1.26 -12.84
N GLY A 225 -15.74 -2.15 -11.89
CA GLY A 225 -15.00 -3.38 -11.95
C GLY A 225 -15.93 -4.54 -11.61
N GLU A 226 -15.87 -5.56 -12.42
CA GLU A 226 -16.54 -6.84 -12.30
C GLU A 226 -16.65 -7.33 -10.86
N SER A 227 -17.83 -7.86 -10.54
CA SER A 227 -18.11 -8.54 -9.27
C SER A 227 -17.00 -9.53 -8.92
N PRO A 228 -16.40 -9.47 -7.72
CA PRO A 228 -15.41 -10.46 -7.32
C PRO A 228 -16.06 -11.71 -6.68
N LEU A 229 -17.28 -12.04 -7.09
CA LEU A 229 -18.01 -13.23 -6.60
C LEU A 229 -18.52 -14.03 -7.83
N GLU A 230 -17.63 -14.78 -8.45
CA GLU A 230 -17.85 -16.09 -9.05
C GLU A 230 -16.63 -16.96 -8.83
#